data_305c19ff18d26cc59f27e337f0a02455
#
_entry.id   305c19ff18d26cc59f27e337f0a02455
#
_cell.length_a   1.000
_cell.length_b   1.000
_cell.length_c   1.000
_cell.angle_alpha   90.00
_cell.angle_beta   90.00
_cell.angle_gamma   90.00
#
_symmetry.space_group_name_H-M   'P 1'
#
loop_
_entity.id
_entity.type
_entity.pdbx_description
1 polymer ?
#
loop_
_entity_poly.entity_id
_entity_poly.type
_entity_poly.pdbx_seq_one_letter_code
_entity_poly.pdbx_strand_id
1 'polypeptide(L)'
;TQYSAEYLENLGLIKMDFLGLRNLGIIAEIMDDINPKFDINKIPLNDKKTFELISNVNLLGVFQLESNGMQNLARRMRPNSFEELSMMIALFRPGPMENIPSFLENRAHREKIKYLTKELEPILKETYGIIVYQEQIMSIARKLANFSYGKADVLRRAMSKKKAKELEKLKPEFIDGCLKNGYDIALANELYELILRFANYGFNKSHSIAYGLVAYRMAYLKANYPLYFYKALLNGTIGASEKTYAYIKEIRSRNIGLLGLSINKSTNEYQIVDDKILLPLSICRDVGSANVSKIMEAKPFSSYVDAICKLTEKGVDIKALTSLIAGGAFDEFGLSRYSMALNLSRVIQYANSTNGLN
;
A
#
# COMPACT_ATOMS: atom_id res chain seq x y z
N THR A 1 20.66 -1.62 22.70
CA THR A 1 21.90 -2.37 22.95
C THR A 1 22.85 -2.28 21.74
N GLN A 2 24.15 -2.43 21.98
CA GLN A 2 25.21 -2.46 20.96
C GLN A 2 25.50 -3.88 20.45
N TYR A 3 24.92 -4.91 21.09
CA TYR A 3 25.09 -6.30 20.67
C TYR A 3 24.34 -6.59 19.35
N SER A 4 24.93 -7.45 18.52
CA SER A 4 24.26 -7.96 17.32
C SER A 4 22.99 -8.74 17.70
N ALA A 5 21.96 -8.65 16.85
CA ALA A 5 20.65 -9.24 17.13
C ALA A 5 20.67 -10.75 17.41
N GLU A 6 21.61 -11.48 16.80
CA GLU A 6 21.77 -12.93 16.95
C GLU A 6 22.15 -13.38 18.36
N TYR A 7 22.76 -12.49 19.17
CA TYR A 7 23.19 -12.80 20.54
C TYR A 7 22.17 -12.39 21.61
N LEU A 8 21.14 -11.59 21.26
CA LEU A 8 20.22 -11.02 22.24
C LEU A 8 19.42 -12.08 23.00
N GLU A 9 18.95 -13.11 22.31
CA GLU A 9 18.19 -14.21 22.94
C GLU A 9 19.06 -14.97 23.96
N ASN A 10 20.35 -15.19 23.65
CA ASN A 10 21.30 -15.85 24.54
C ASN A 10 21.62 -15.01 25.79
N LEU A 11 21.49 -13.70 25.68
CA LEU A 11 21.66 -12.76 26.77
C LEU A 11 20.38 -12.52 27.59
N GLY A 12 19.30 -13.25 27.29
CA GLY A 12 18.00 -13.08 27.96
C GLY A 12 17.26 -11.79 27.58
N LEU A 13 17.66 -11.13 26.48
CA LEU A 13 17.01 -9.93 25.99
C LEU A 13 15.96 -10.28 24.92
N ILE A 14 14.88 -9.52 24.90
CA ILE A 14 13.82 -9.65 23.91
C ILE A 14 14.01 -8.62 22.80
N LYS A 15 14.06 -9.08 21.55
CA LYS A 15 13.98 -8.20 20.40
C LYS A 15 12.53 -7.88 20.11
N MET A 16 12.17 -6.61 20.09
CA MET A 16 10.84 -6.12 19.71
C MET A 16 10.94 -5.29 18.44
N ASP A 17 10.16 -5.65 17.43
CA ASP A 17 10.11 -4.92 16.17
C ASP A 17 8.83 -4.05 16.13
N PHE A 18 9.01 -2.72 16.10
CA PHE A 18 7.91 -1.77 15.94
C PHE A 18 7.85 -1.34 14.47
N LEU A 19 6.91 -1.90 13.73
CA LEU A 19 6.74 -1.62 12.32
C LEU A 19 5.45 -0.84 12.08
N GLY A 20 5.60 0.38 11.55
CA GLY A 20 4.48 1.20 11.09
C GLY A 20 4.13 0.90 9.64
N LEU A 21 2.85 0.78 9.33
CA LEU A 21 2.34 0.68 7.96
C LEU A 21 1.55 1.96 7.62
N ARG A 22 2.19 2.87 6.88
CA ARG A 22 1.60 4.17 6.50
C ARG A 22 0.23 4.03 5.81
N ASN A 23 0.03 2.96 5.05
CA ASN A 23 -1.22 2.69 4.35
C ASN A 23 -2.42 2.53 5.28
N LEU A 24 -2.22 2.08 6.51
CA LEU A 24 -3.31 2.03 7.52
C LEU A 24 -3.75 3.43 7.95
N GLY A 25 -2.80 4.37 8.08
CA GLY A 25 -3.12 5.78 8.33
C GLY A 25 -3.89 6.41 7.17
N ILE A 26 -3.52 6.12 5.92
CA ILE A 26 -4.25 6.57 4.73
C ILE A 26 -5.68 6.01 4.74
N ILE A 27 -5.87 4.73 5.04
CA ILE A 27 -7.20 4.12 5.15
C ILE A 27 -8.02 4.81 6.24
N ALA A 28 -7.43 5.08 7.41
CA ALA A 28 -8.12 5.76 8.51
C ALA A 28 -8.57 7.18 8.11
N GLU A 29 -7.68 7.97 7.50
CA GLU A 29 -8.01 9.32 6.99
C GLU A 29 -9.18 9.27 5.99
N ILE A 30 -9.17 8.31 5.06
CA ILE A 30 -10.26 8.15 4.08
C ILE A 30 -11.58 7.80 4.78
N MET A 31 -11.54 6.93 5.77
CA MET A 31 -12.74 6.53 6.52
C MET A 31 -13.36 7.71 7.26
N ASP A 32 -12.53 8.52 7.93
CA ASP A 32 -12.98 9.71 8.66
C ASP A 32 -13.62 10.74 7.73
N ASP A 33 -13.07 10.91 6.54
CA ASP A 33 -13.60 11.82 5.52
C ASP A 33 -14.93 11.34 4.88
N ILE A 34 -15.10 10.04 4.68
CA ILE A 34 -16.32 9.49 4.05
C ILE A 34 -17.51 9.66 4.97
N ASN A 35 -17.46 9.07 6.14
CA ASN A 35 -18.51 9.11 7.16
C ASN A 35 -17.99 8.42 8.43
N PRO A 36 -18.15 9.01 9.63
CA PRO A 36 -17.77 8.39 10.88
C PRO A 36 -18.43 7.00 11.17
N LYS A 37 -19.51 6.67 10.46
CA LYS A 37 -20.18 5.35 10.55
C LYS A 37 -19.70 4.35 9.49
N PHE A 38 -18.80 4.75 8.56
CA PHE A 38 -18.26 3.85 7.56
C PHE A 38 -17.33 2.83 8.22
N ASP A 39 -17.63 1.55 8.08
CA ASP A 39 -16.83 0.46 8.65
C ASP A 39 -16.15 -0.34 7.53
N ILE A 40 -14.85 -0.17 7.38
CA ILE A 40 -14.01 -0.88 6.40
C ILE A 40 -14.02 -2.41 6.60
N ASN A 41 -14.43 -2.89 7.78
CA ASN A 41 -14.52 -4.34 8.04
C ASN A 41 -15.79 -4.97 7.47
N LYS A 42 -16.77 -4.15 7.09
CA LYS A 42 -18.05 -4.59 6.51
C LYS A 42 -18.09 -4.52 4.99
N ILE A 43 -17.02 -4.08 4.32
CA ILE A 43 -17.01 -4.06 2.86
C ILE A 43 -17.02 -5.49 2.30
N PRO A 44 -17.73 -5.74 1.18
CA PRO A 44 -17.74 -7.05 0.54
C PRO A 44 -16.38 -7.35 -0.09
N LEU A 45 -15.86 -8.59 0.09
CA LEU A 45 -14.59 -9.02 -0.50
C LEU A 45 -14.71 -9.48 -1.96
N ASN A 46 -15.87 -9.30 -2.57
CA ASN A 46 -16.18 -9.67 -3.96
C ASN A 46 -16.71 -8.47 -4.78
N ASP A 47 -16.35 -7.24 -4.39
CA ASP A 47 -16.80 -6.04 -5.10
C ASP A 47 -16.25 -6.01 -6.52
N LYS A 48 -17.17 -5.98 -7.51
CA LYS A 48 -16.85 -6.04 -8.93
C LYS A 48 -16.00 -4.86 -9.40
N LYS A 49 -16.33 -3.63 -8.96
CA LYS A 49 -15.58 -2.42 -9.31
C LYS A 49 -14.13 -2.51 -8.85
N THR A 50 -13.90 -3.08 -7.66
CA THR A 50 -12.56 -3.28 -7.10
C THR A 50 -11.74 -4.23 -7.97
N PHE A 51 -12.29 -5.38 -8.36
CA PHE A 51 -11.57 -6.32 -9.22
C PHE A 51 -11.40 -5.82 -10.65
N GLU A 52 -12.34 -5.05 -11.18
CA GLU A 52 -12.17 -4.34 -12.46
C GLU A 52 -11.02 -3.34 -12.40
N LEU A 53 -10.92 -2.55 -11.32
CA LEU A 53 -9.81 -1.63 -11.11
C LEU A 53 -8.47 -2.35 -11.07
N ILE A 54 -8.38 -3.49 -10.34
CA ILE A 54 -7.16 -4.29 -10.25
C ILE A 54 -6.81 -4.90 -11.62
N SER A 55 -7.78 -5.49 -12.32
CA SER A 55 -7.57 -6.14 -13.62
C SER A 55 -7.20 -5.16 -14.74
N ASN A 56 -7.69 -3.91 -14.65
CA ASN A 56 -7.34 -2.81 -15.56
C ASN A 56 -6.05 -2.09 -15.16
N VAL A 57 -5.35 -2.59 -14.11
CA VAL A 57 -4.04 -2.11 -13.68
C VAL A 57 -4.03 -0.64 -13.26
N ASN A 58 -5.13 -0.16 -12.70
CA ASN A 58 -5.24 1.18 -12.14
C ASN A 58 -4.71 1.21 -10.68
N LEU A 59 -3.46 0.80 -10.48
CA LEU A 59 -2.91 0.39 -9.18
C LEU A 59 -1.99 1.41 -8.51
N LEU A 60 -1.81 2.59 -9.09
CA LEU A 60 -1.01 3.66 -8.47
C LEU A 60 -1.55 4.00 -7.07
N GLY A 61 -0.68 4.02 -6.07
CA GLY A 61 -1.03 4.26 -4.67
C GLY A 61 -1.73 3.09 -3.95
N VAL A 62 -1.95 1.95 -4.61
CA VAL A 62 -2.53 0.77 -3.97
C VAL A 62 -1.42 -0.09 -3.36
N PHE A 63 -1.47 -0.28 -2.05
CA PHE A 63 -0.50 -1.06 -1.30
C PHE A 63 -0.18 -2.41 -1.96
N GLN A 64 1.09 -2.77 -2.01
CA GLN A 64 1.64 -3.99 -2.62
C GLN A 64 1.43 -4.14 -4.13
N LEU A 65 0.55 -3.36 -4.78
CA LEU A 65 0.16 -3.57 -6.16
C LEU A 65 0.75 -2.53 -7.13
N GLU A 66 1.37 -1.46 -6.62
CA GLU A 66 1.79 -0.31 -7.44
C GLU A 66 3.07 -0.53 -8.26
N SER A 67 3.90 -1.54 -7.94
CA SER A 67 5.13 -1.78 -8.68
C SER A 67 4.88 -2.29 -10.11
N ASN A 68 5.73 -1.91 -11.06
CA ASN A 68 5.60 -2.33 -12.47
C ASN A 68 5.49 -3.85 -12.64
N GLY A 69 6.26 -4.61 -11.88
CA GLY A 69 6.23 -6.06 -11.92
C GLY A 69 4.90 -6.63 -11.42
N MET A 70 4.36 -6.10 -10.32
CA MET A 70 3.06 -6.50 -9.79
C MET A 70 1.93 -6.10 -10.73
N GLN A 71 2.00 -4.92 -11.33
CA GLN A 71 1.05 -4.48 -12.35
C GLN A 71 1.05 -5.41 -13.58
N ASN A 72 2.23 -5.86 -14.04
CA ASN A 72 2.33 -6.83 -15.11
C ASN A 72 1.72 -8.19 -14.74
N LEU A 73 1.92 -8.65 -13.51
CA LEU A 73 1.28 -9.86 -13.01
C LEU A 73 -0.24 -9.69 -12.94
N ALA A 74 -0.73 -8.58 -12.39
CA ALA A 74 -2.17 -8.27 -12.30
C ALA A 74 -2.84 -8.27 -13.70
N ARG A 75 -2.16 -7.69 -14.72
CA ARG A 75 -2.64 -7.67 -16.11
C ARG A 75 -2.78 -9.07 -16.71
N ARG A 76 -1.82 -9.96 -16.41
CA ARG A 76 -1.83 -11.35 -16.88
C ARG A 76 -2.83 -12.22 -16.11
N MET A 77 -2.85 -12.07 -14.79
CA MET A 77 -3.65 -12.89 -13.89
C MET A 77 -5.12 -12.45 -13.88
N ARG A 78 -5.40 -11.14 -13.97
CA ARG A 78 -6.75 -10.57 -13.88
C ARG A 78 -7.55 -11.18 -12.72
N PRO A 79 -7.11 -10.98 -11.48
CA PRO A 79 -7.74 -11.62 -10.33
C PRO A 79 -9.19 -11.19 -10.21
N ASN A 80 -10.07 -12.13 -9.86
CA ASN A 80 -11.50 -11.90 -9.71
C ASN A 80 -12.03 -12.33 -8.33
N SER A 81 -11.16 -12.75 -7.45
CA SER A 81 -11.48 -13.08 -6.06
C SER A 81 -10.37 -12.63 -5.10
N PHE A 82 -10.73 -12.53 -3.83
CA PHE A 82 -9.79 -12.15 -2.78
C PHE A 82 -8.67 -13.21 -2.61
N GLU A 83 -9.00 -14.48 -2.78
CA GLU A 83 -8.04 -15.58 -2.73
C GLU A 83 -6.98 -15.42 -3.84
N GLU A 84 -7.40 -15.12 -5.06
CA GLU A 84 -6.48 -14.88 -6.18
C GLU A 84 -5.59 -13.65 -5.96
N LEU A 85 -6.13 -12.58 -5.39
CA LEU A 85 -5.34 -11.42 -5.00
C LEU A 85 -4.28 -11.78 -3.96
N SER A 86 -4.65 -12.57 -2.95
CA SER A 86 -3.72 -13.03 -1.91
C SER A 86 -2.63 -13.94 -2.50
N MET A 87 -2.98 -14.84 -3.41
CA MET A 87 -2.02 -15.68 -4.14
C MET A 87 -1.08 -14.86 -5.01
N MET A 88 -1.55 -13.81 -5.67
CA MET A 88 -0.73 -12.91 -6.46
C MET A 88 0.38 -12.27 -5.60
N ILE A 89 0.05 -11.84 -4.39
CA ILE A 89 1.03 -11.30 -3.43
C ILE A 89 2.03 -12.36 -2.98
N ALA A 90 1.59 -13.60 -2.75
CA ALA A 90 2.45 -14.70 -2.34
C ALA A 90 3.41 -15.15 -3.45
N LEU A 91 2.98 -15.10 -4.71
CA LEU A 91 3.76 -15.53 -5.87
C LEU A 91 4.77 -14.48 -6.35
N PHE A 92 4.49 -13.20 -6.18
CA PHE A 92 5.33 -12.13 -6.72
C PHE A 92 6.57 -11.84 -5.84
N ARG A 93 7.56 -12.72 -5.90
CA ARG A 93 8.86 -12.59 -5.24
C ARG A 93 9.87 -13.56 -5.86
N PRO A 94 11.19 -13.29 -5.72
CA PRO A 94 12.23 -14.17 -6.25
C PRO A 94 12.02 -15.62 -5.82
N GLY A 95 12.10 -16.54 -6.77
CA GLY A 95 11.82 -17.97 -6.59
C GLY A 95 10.39 -18.34 -6.99
N PRO A 96 9.35 -18.01 -6.22
CA PRO A 96 7.96 -18.36 -6.57
C PRO A 96 7.49 -17.81 -7.92
N MET A 97 8.06 -16.70 -8.41
CA MET A 97 7.72 -16.13 -9.73
C MET A 97 7.95 -17.11 -10.88
N GLU A 98 8.85 -18.07 -10.75
CA GLU A 98 9.12 -19.10 -11.76
C GLU A 98 7.89 -20.01 -11.97
N ASN A 99 7.01 -20.13 -10.97
CA ASN A 99 5.80 -20.93 -11.04
C ASN A 99 4.59 -20.17 -11.63
N ILE A 100 4.70 -18.86 -11.87
CA ILE A 100 3.59 -18.06 -12.40
C ILE A 100 3.08 -18.59 -13.75
N PRO A 101 3.92 -19.00 -14.72
CA PRO A 101 3.43 -19.56 -15.98
C PRO A 101 2.55 -20.79 -15.77
N SER A 102 3.01 -21.75 -14.98
CA SER A 102 2.27 -22.99 -14.67
C SER A 102 1.00 -22.69 -13.86
N PHE A 103 1.06 -21.71 -12.95
CA PHE A 103 -0.10 -21.23 -12.20
C PHE A 103 -1.20 -20.68 -13.14
N LEU A 104 -0.82 -19.83 -14.08
CA LEU A 104 -1.75 -19.23 -15.04
C LEU A 104 -2.35 -20.27 -15.99
N GLU A 105 -1.55 -21.23 -16.45
CA GLU A 105 -2.01 -22.34 -17.29
C GLU A 105 -3.00 -23.23 -16.54
N ASN A 106 -2.66 -23.67 -15.34
CA ASN A 106 -3.54 -24.48 -14.51
C ASN A 106 -4.84 -23.76 -14.14
N ARG A 107 -4.77 -22.45 -13.90
CA ARG A 107 -5.95 -21.62 -13.65
C ARG A 107 -6.90 -21.58 -14.85
N ALA A 108 -6.33 -21.49 -16.06
CA ALA A 108 -7.09 -21.48 -17.31
C ALA A 108 -7.66 -22.85 -17.67
N HIS A 109 -6.98 -23.93 -17.28
CA HIS A 109 -7.29 -25.32 -17.65
C HIS A 109 -7.36 -26.21 -16.42
N ARG A 110 -8.30 -25.93 -15.52
CA ARG A 110 -8.45 -26.66 -14.23
C ARG A 110 -8.65 -28.17 -14.43
N GLU A 111 -9.27 -28.56 -15.51
CA GLU A 111 -9.51 -29.96 -15.89
C GLU A 111 -8.24 -30.73 -16.26
N LYS A 112 -7.14 -30.02 -16.56
CA LYS A 112 -5.85 -30.62 -16.90
C LYS A 112 -4.91 -30.81 -15.70
N ILE A 113 -5.30 -30.28 -14.54
CA ILE A 113 -4.46 -30.37 -13.35
C ILE A 113 -4.33 -31.85 -12.93
N LYS A 114 -3.11 -32.34 -12.90
CA LYS A 114 -2.79 -33.70 -12.43
C LYS A 114 -2.20 -33.62 -11.02
N TYR A 115 -2.78 -34.36 -10.11
CA TYR A 115 -2.28 -34.53 -8.75
C TYR A 115 -1.56 -35.88 -8.65
N LEU A 116 -0.43 -35.94 -7.93
CA LEU A 116 0.28 -37.19 -7.69
C LEU A 116 -0.57 -38.21 -6.92
N THR A 117 -1.46 -37.72 -6.05
CA THR A 117 -2.45 -38.52 -5.34
C THR A 117 -3.76 -37.73 -5.22
N LYS A 118 -4.89 -38.42 -5.04
CA LYS A 118 -6.22 -37.79 -4.85
C LYS A 118 -6.26 -36.93 -3.57
N GLU A 119 -5.49 -37.28 -2.58
CA GLU A 119 -5.43 -36.57 -1.29
C GLU A 119 -4.77 -35.19 -1.40
N LEU A 120 -4.01 -34.91 -2.47
CA LEU A 120 -3.44 -33.60 -2.74
C LEU A 120 -4.48 -32.62 -3.29
N GLU A 121 -5.51 -33.09 -3.99
CA GLU A 121 -6.50 -32.20 -4.58
C GLU A 121 -7.13 -31.26 -3.56
N PRO A 122 -7.70 -31.69 -2.42
CA PRO A 122 -8.31 -30.77 -1.46
C PRO A 122 -7.33 -29.79 -0.83
N ILE A 123 -6.02 -30.11 -0.84
CA ILE A 123 -4.97 -29.23 -0.28
C ILE A 123 -4.53 -28.18 -1.32
N LEU A 124 -4.41 -28.58 -2.59
CA LEU A 124 -3.83 -27.75 -3.64
C LEU A 124 -4.86 -27.12 -4.60
N LYS A 125 -6.12 -27.50 -4.50
CA LYS A 125 -7.19 -26.99 -5.38
C LYS A 125 -7.30 -25.47 -5.36
N GLU A 126 -7.17 -24.86 -4.19
CA GLU A 126 -7.24 -23.40 -4.04
C GLU A 126 -6.10 -22.67 -4.79
N THR A 127 -4.96 -23.35 -4.98
CA THR A 127 -3.74 -22.82 -5.64
C THR A 127 -3.48 -23.46 -7.00
N TYR A 128 -4.52 -24.01 -7.62
CA TYR A 128 -4.46 -24.64 -8.95
C TYR A 128 -3.37 -25.70 -9.10
N GLY A 129 -3.23 -26.55 -8.07
CA GLY A 129 -2.30 -27.68 -8.09
C GLY A 129 -0.84 -27.32 -7.73
N ILE A 130 -0.55 -26.06 -7.42
CA ILE A 130 0.80 -25.60 -7.10
C ILE A 130 0.91 -25.34 -5.59
N ILE A 131 2.02 -25.76 -4.99
CA ILE A 131 2.32 -25.41 -3.61
C ILE A 131 2.75 -23.93 -3.56
N VAL A 132 1.97 -23.11 -2.87
CA VAL A 132 2.22 -21.68 -2.66
C VAL A 132 2.50 -21.39 -1.19
N TYR A 133 1.76 -22.04 -0.31
CA TYR A 133 1.76 -21.76 1.12
C TYR A 133 2.50 -22.81 1.95
N GLN A 134 3.19 -22.36 3.01
CA GLN A 134 3.82 -23.24 3.98
C GLN A 134 2.82 -24.17 4.66
N GLU A 135 1.62 -23.70 4.89
CA GLU A 135 0.51 -24.44 5.49
C GLU A 135 0.07 -25.62 4.61
N GLN A 136 0.21 -25.51 3.28
CA GLN A 136 -0.05 -26.63 2.38
C GLN A 136 0.98 -27.75 2.56
N ILE A 137 2.25 -27.39 2.73
CA ILE A 137 3.33 -28.37 3.02
C ILE A 137 3.07 -29.13 4.33
N MET A 138 2.68 -28.38 5.37
CA MET A 138 2.29 -29.00 6.65
C MET A 138 1.10 -29.95 6.49
N SER A 139 0.10 -29.55 5.70
CA SER A 139 -1.09 -30.36 5.43
C SER A 139 -0.74 -31.62 4.64
N ILE A 140 0.15 -31.54 3.66
CA ILE A 140 0.67 -32.68 2.88
C ILE A 140 1.38 -33.66 3.82
N ALA A 141 2.34 -33.20 4.64
CA ALA A 141 3.09 -34.05 5.55
C ALA A 141 2.18 -34.75 6.58
N ARG A 142 1.16 -34.04 7.05
CA ARG A 142 0.18 -34.62 7.98
C ARG A 142 -0.72 -35.66 7.32
N LYS A 143 -1.24 -35.34 6.15
CA LYS A 143 -2.24 -36.18 5.47
C LYS A 143 -1.61 -37.43 4.85
N LEU A 144 -0.44 -37.29 4.25
CA LEU A 144 0.20 -38.38 3.49
C LEU A 144 1.24 -39.15 4.30
N ALA A 145 1.94 -38.49 5.23
CA ALA A 145 3.00 -39.10 6.01
C ALA A 145 2.69 -39.25 7.52
N ASN A 146 1.45 -39.05 7.94
CA ASN A 146 1.00 -39.15 9.33
C ASN A 146 1.77 -38.26 10.33
N PHE A 147 2.34 -37.15 9.89
CA PHE A 147 3.03 -36.25 10.80
C PHE A 147 2.03 -35.58 11.77
N SER A 148 2.45 -35.50 13.04
CA SER A 148 1.73 -34.65 14.00
C SER A 148 1.85 -33.17 13.60
N TYR A 149 1.01 -32.29 14.14
CA TYR A 149 1.13 -30.85 13.92
C TYR A 149 2.52 -30.32 14.28
N GLY A 150 3.06 -30.74 15.45
CA GLY A 150 4.38 -30.34 15.90
C GLY A 150 5.49 -30.77 14.93
N LYS A 151 5.41 -32.01 14.40
CA LYS A 151 6.40 -32.53 13.46
C LYS A 151 6.30 -31.86 12.09
N ALA A 152 5.10 -31.59 11.61
CA ALA A 152 4.89 -30.82 10.38
C ALA A 152 5.42 -29.38 10.52
N ASP A 153 5.32 -28.77 11.70
CA ASP A 153 5.90 -27.45 11.97
C ASP A 153 7.45 -27.50 12.03
N VAL A 154 8.04 -28.57 12.57
CA VAL A 154 9.49 -28.78 12.50
C VAL A 154 9.95 -28.87 11.05
N LEU A 155 9.24 -29.62 10.20
CA LEU A 155 9.52 -29.69 8.76
C LEU A 155 9.45 -28.28 8.13
N ARG A 156 8.38 -27.55 8.36
CA ARG A 156 8.20 -26.18 7.86
C ARG A 156 9.36 -25.25 8.29
N ARG A 157 9.75 -25.30 9.56
CA ARG A 157 10.88 -24.46 10.07
C ARG A 157 12.21 -24.87 9.47
N ALA A 158 12.48 -26.17 9.35
CA ALA A 158 13.70 -26.68 8.72
C ALA A 158 13.81 -26.18 7.27
N MET A 159 12.68 -26.18 6.55
CA MET A 159 12.59 -25.66 5.19
C MET A 159 12.84 -24.15 5.14
N SER A 160 12.11 -23.36 5.93
CA SER A 160 12.23 -21.91 5.94
C SER A 160 13.63 -21.41 6.32
N LYS A 161 14.34 -22.15 7.21
CA LYS A 161 15.70 -21.83 7.65
C LYS A 161 16.78 -22.53 6.81
N LYS A 162 16.41 -23.21 5.73
CA LYS A 162 17.32 -23.97 4.82
C LYS A 162 18.25 -24.95 5.55
N LYS A 163 17.74 -25.61 6.57
CA LYS A 163 18.52 -26.54 7.39
C LYS A 163 18.60 -27.93 6.74
N ALA A 164 19.47 -28.09 5.77
CA ALA A 164 19.62 -29.32 4.99
C ALA A 164 19.72 -30.59 5.87
N LYS A 165 20.54 -30.55 6.94
CA LYS A 165 20.71 -31.69 7.88
C LYS A 165 19.41 -32.08 8.60
N GLU A 166 18.55 -31.13 8.92
CA GLU A 166 17.24 -31.40 9.55
C GLU A 166 16.28 -32.04 8.53
N LEU A 167 16.30 -31.54 7.30
CA LEU A 167 15.47 -32.08 6.20
C LEU A 167 15.88 -33.51 5.87
N GLU A 168 17.19 -33.80 5.77
CA GLU A 168 17.69 -35.16 5.57
C GLU A 168 17.24 -36.15 6.67
N LYS A 169 17.20 -35.73 7.92
CA LYS A 169 16.69 -36.53 9.04
C LYS A 169 15.19 -36.80 8.97
N LEU A 170 14.41 -35.85 8.44
CA LEU A 170 12.97 -35.99 8.33
C LEU A 170 12.52 -36.83 7.12
N LYS A 171 13.37 -36.97 6.08
CA LYS A 171 13.05 -37.75 4.88
C LYS A 171 12.67 -39.20 5.15
N PRO A 172 13.46 -40.00 5.90
CA PRO A 172 13.11 -41.39 6.18
C PRO A 172 11.77 -41.52 6.92
N GLU A 173 11.53 -40.65 7.87
CA GLU A 173 10.28 -40.65 8.63
C GLU A 173 9.06 -40.27 7.79
N PHE A 174 9.24 -39.35 6.85
CA PHE A 174 8.19 -38.98 5.90
C PHE A 174 7.84 -40.17 4.99
N ILE A 175 8.86 -40.80 4.43
CA ILE A 175 8.71 -41.99 3.58
C ILE A 175 8.02 -43.13 4.35
N ASP A 176 8.49 -43.46 5.56
CA ASP A 176 7.89 -44.50 6.40
C ASP A 176 6.40 -44.20 6.69
N GLY A 177 6.07 -42.95 6.98
CA GLY A 177 4.69 -42.50 7.15
C GLY A 177 3.83 -42.70 5.90
N CYS A 178 4.37 -42.39 4.72
CA CYS A 178 3.70 -42.65 3.44
C CYS A 178 3.47 -44.14 3.17
N LEU A 179 4.48 -44.97 3.42
CA LEU A 179 4.37 -46.44 3.27
C LEU A 179 3.28 -47.01 4.20
N LYS A 180 3.17 -46.51 5.44
CA LYS A 180 2.11 -46.91 6.39
C LYS A 180 0.71 -46.51 5.91
N ASN A 181 0.62 -45.49 5.07
CA ASN A 181 -0.65 -45.06 4.43
C ASN A 181 -0.92 -45.80 3.09
N GLY A 182 -0.10 -46.77 2.73
CA GLY A 182 -0.30 -47.60 1.54
C GLY A 182 0.26 -47.02 0.24
N TYR A 183 1.06 -45.96 0.32
CA TYR A 183 1.77 -45.42 -0.85
C TYR A 183 3.04 -46.23 -1.10
N ASP A 184 3.46 -46.39 -2.35
CA ASP A 184 4.73 -47.04 -2.68
C ASP A 184 5.92 -46.10 -2.43
N ILE A 185 7.13 -46.66 -2.41
CA ILE A 185 8.37 -45.94 -2.11
C ILE A 185 8.72 -44.89 -3.18
N ALA A 186 8.37 -45.15 -4.44
CA ALA A 186 8.63 -44.23 -5.56
C ALA A 186 7.81 -42.97 -5.40
N LEU A 187 6.50 -43.11 -5.15
CA LEU A 187 5.59 -42.03 -4.92
C LEU A 187 5.94 -41.26 -3.64
N ALA A 188 6.32 -41.94 -2.56
CA ALA A 188 6.74 -41.28 -1.33
C ALA A 188 7.97 -40.39 -1.52
N ASN A 189 8.94 -40.85 -2.30
CA ASN A 189 10.11 -40.06 -2.67
C ASN A 189 9.70 -38.85 -3.56
N GLU A 190 8.85 -39.06 -4.56
CA GLU A 190 8.39 -37.98 -5.44
C GLU A 190 7.65 -36.91 -4.66
N LEU A 191 6.80 -37.28 -3.71
CA LEU A 191 6.11 -36.36 -2.81
C LEU A 191 7.10 -35.57 -1.94
N TYR A 192 8.14 -36.22 -1.41
CA TYR A 192 9.15 -35.51 -0.63
C TYR A 192 9.95 -34.54 -1.48
N GLU A 193 10.34 -34.92 -2.70
CA GLU A 193 11.04 -34.02 -3.65
C GLU A 193 10.15 -32.86 -4.09
N LEU A 194 8.84 -33.09 -4.26
CA LEU A 194 7.86 -32.02 -4.51
C LEU A 194 7.88 -30.99 -3.36
N ILE A 195 7.82 -31.48 -2.12
CA ILE A 195 7.90 -30.64 -0.93
C ILE A 195 9.23 -29.87 -0.92
N LEU A 196 10.38 -30.52 -1.17
CA LEU A 196 11.69 -29.89 -1.15
C LEU A 196 11.84 -28.78 -2.19
N ARG A 197 11.32 -28.97 -3.40
CA ARG A 197 11.33 -27.94 -4.46
C ARG A 197 10.64 -26.64 -4.01
N PHE A 198 9.55 -26.76 -3.26
CA PHE A 198 8.80 -25.60 -2.77
C PHE A 198 9.21 -25.17 -1.35
N ALA A 199 10.09 -25.92 -0.70
CA ALA A 199 10.56 -25.68 0.65
C ALA A 199 11.14 -24.27 0.86
N ASN A 200 11.93 -23.81 -0.09
CA ASN A 200 12.58 -22.50 -0.02
C ASN A 200 11.65 -21.34 -0.39
N TYR A 201 10.45 -21.63 -0.87
CA TYR A 201 9.57 -20.66 -1.52
C TYR A 201 8.17 -20.57 -0.90
N GLY A 202 7.80 -21.48 0.01
CA GLY A 202 6.52 -21.47 0.68
C GLY A 202 6.27 -20.14 1.42
N PHE A 203 5.12 -19.53 1.18
CA PHE A 203 4.72 -18.27 1.83
C PHE A 203 3.83 -18.53 3.02
N ASN A 204 3.91 -17.70 4.05
CA ASN A 204 2.96 -17.77 5.15
C ASN A 204 1.58 -17.29 4.66
N LYS A 205 0.57 -18.17 4.72
CA LYS A 205 -0.78 -17.88 4.22
C LYS A 205 -1.44 -16.75 4.99
N SER A 206 -1.28 -16.73 6.31
CA SER A 206 -1.85 -15.67 7.16
C SER A 206 -1.29 -14.30 6.81
N HIS A 207 0.01 -14.22 6.54
CA HIS A 207 0.65 -12.97 6.10
C HIS A 207 0.11 -12.53 4.73
N SER A 208 0.01 -13.44 3.77
CA SER A 208 -0.56 -13.16 2.44
C SER A 208 -1.99 -12.64 2.52
N ILE A 209 -2.82 -13.25 3.36
CA ILE A 209 -4.21 -12.81 3.58
C ILE A 209 -4.25 -11.43 4.24
N ALA A 210 -3.44 -11.19 5.28
CA ALA A 210 -3.43 -9.90 5.97
C ALA A 210 -3.01 -8.75 5.05
N TYR A 211 -1.94 -8.94 4.27
CA TYR A 211 -1.47 -7.94 3.29
C TYR A 211 -2.42 -7.83 2.09
N GLY A 212 -2.99 -8.94 1.66
CA GLY A 212 -4.06 -8.96 0.65
C GLY A 212 -5.27 -8.15 1.08
N LEU A 213 -5.64 -8.22 2.35
CA LEU A 213 -6.76 -7.44 2.89
C LEU A 213 -6.48 -5.93 2.87
N VAL A 214 -5.27 -5.51 3.23
CA VAL A 214 -4.89 -4.10 3.14
C VAL A 214 -4.88 -3.63 1.68
N ALA A 215 -4.30 -4.42 0.77
CA ALA A 215 -4.30 -4.12 -0.66
C ALA A 215 -5.72 -4.02 -1.24
N TYR A 216 -6.59 -4.98 -0.89
CA TYR A 216 -7.99 -4.99 -1.32
C TYR A 216 -8.76 -3.77 -0.80
N ARG A 217 -8.61 -3.43 0.50
CA ARG A 217 -9.25 -2.26 1.11
C ARG A 217 -8.84 -0.97 0.40
N MET A 218 -7.55 -0.80 0.11
CA MET A 218 -7.08 0.36 -0.65
C MET A 218 -7.62 0.39 -2.09
N ALA A 219 -7.65 -0.75 -2.78
CA ALA A 219 -8.26 -0.87 -4.10
C ALA A 219 -9.77 -0.57 -4.07
N TYR A 220 -10.48 -1.06 -3.05
CA TYR A 220 -11.90 -0.78 -2.84
C TYR A 220 -12.17 0.71 -2.62
N LEU A 221 -11.40 1.35 -1.75
CA LEU A 221 -11.52 2.79 -1.50
C LEU A 221 -11.20 3.60 -2.77
N LYS A 222 -10.19 3.20 -3.53
CA LYS A 222 -9.87 3.83 -4.82
C LYS A 222 -10.97 3.67 -5.87
N ALA A 223 -11.62 2.50 -5.91
CA ALA A 223 -12.69 2.20 -6.87
C ALA A 223 -14.01 2.88 -6.54
N ASN A 224 -14.36 2.93 -5.25
CA ASN A 224 -15.69 3.38 -4.80
C ASN A 224 -15.69 4.81 -4.23
N TYR A 225 -14.54 5.28 -3.71
CA TYR A 225 -14.38 6.59 -3.09
C TYR A 225 -13.13 7.31 -3.60
N PRO A 226 -12.97 7.48 -4.94
CA PRO A 226 -11.71 7.97 -5.54
C PRO A 226 -11.32 9.38 -5.06
N LEU A 227 -12.28 10.28 -4.83
CA LEU A 227 -12.02 11.64 -4.38
C LEU A 227 -11.28 11.65 -3.02
N TYR A 228 -11.80 10.93 -2.05
CA TYR A 228 -11.22 10.78 -0.70
C TYR A 228 -9.88 10.03 -0.75
N PHE A 229 -9.81 8.98 -1.59
CA PHE A 229 -8.58 8.21 -1.79
C PHE A 229 -7.42 9.08 -2.28
N TYR A 230 -7.65 9.89 -3.32
CA TYR A 230 -6.59 10.76 -3.83
C TYR A 230 -6.25 11.92 -2.91
N LYS A 231 -7.22 12.47 -2.18
CA LYS A 231 -6.98 13.49 -1.15
C LYS A 231 -6.00 12.96 -0.10
N ALA A 232 -6.26 11.79 0.45
CA ALA A 232 -5.40 11.17 1.46
C ALA A 232 -4.01 10.78 0.91
N LEU A 233 -3.92 10.27 -0.33
CA LEU A 233 -2.63 10.00 -0.97
C LEU A 233 -1.80 11.27 -1.14
N LEU A 234 -2.41 12.35 -1.59
CA LEU A 234 -1.76 13.64 -1.80
C LEU A 234 -1.26 14.22 -0.47
N ASN A 235 -2.06 14.18 0.59
CA ASN A 235 -1.62 14.57 1.93
C ASN A 235 -0.39 13.81 2.38
N GLY A 236 -0.41 12.52 2.11
CA GLY A 236 0.71 11.68 2.40
C GLY A 236 1.98 11.94 1.58
N THR A 237 1.96 12.77 0.54
CA THR A 237 3.09 13.06 -0.35
C THR A 237 3.47 14.54 -0.41
N ILE A 238 2.95 15.36 0.47
CA ILE A 238 3.38 16.75 0.61
C ILE A 238 4.90 16.78 0.81
N GLY A 239 5.61 17.53 -0.04
CA GLY A 239 7.08 17.58 -0.08
C GLY A 239 7.75 16.53 -0.99
N ALA A 240 7.02 15.56 -1.54
CA ALA A 240 7.54 14.54 -2.46
C ALA A 240 7.04 14.81 -3.91
N SER A 241 7.71 15.71 -4.62
CA SER A 241 7.26 16.26 -5.91
C SER A 241 6.95 15.22 -6.98
N GLU A 242 7.79 14.19 -7.16
CA GLU A 242 7.58 13.17 -8.19
C GLU A 242 6.31 12.34 -7.96
N LYS A 243 6.07 11.90 -6.71
CA LYS A 243 4.87 11.14 -6.37
C LYS A 243 3.61 12.01 -6.49
N THR A 244 3.67 13.24 -6.01
CA THR A 244 2.58 14.21 -6.14
C THR A 244 2.21 14.43 -7.60
N TYR A 245 3.22 14.60 -8.48
CA TYR A 245 2.99 14.75 -9.92
C TYR A 245 2.30 13.53 -10.53
N ALA A 246 2.75 12.33 -10.19
CA ALA A 246 2.14 11.08 -10.67
C ALA A 246 0.65 10.97 -10.27
N TYR A 247 0.33 11.29 -9.02
CA TYR A 247 -1.06 11.30 -8.54
C TYR A 247 -1.91 12.37 -9.23
N ILE A 248 -1.41 13.59 -9.37
CA ILE A 248 -2.13 14.67 -10.08
C ILE A 248 -2.40 14.30 -11.53
N LYS A 249 -1.44 13.65 -12.21
CA LYS A 249 -1.61 13.17 -13.59
C LYS A 249 -2.76 12.13 -13.67
N GLU A 250 -2.81 11.19 -12.74
CA GLU A 250 -3.88 10.18 -12.71
C GLU A 250 -5.23 10.80 -12.34
N ILE A 251 -5.29 11.72 -11.37
CA ILE A 251 -6.48 12.47 -10.97
C ILE A 251 -7.10 13.15 -12.20
N ARG A 252 -6.27 13.85 -12.99
CA ARG A 252 -6.73 14.53 -14.22
C ARG A 252 -7.25 13.55 -15.26
N SER A 253 -6.57 12.41 -15.46
CA SER A 253 -7.00 11.39 -16.41
C SER A 253 -8.33 10.73 -16.04
N ARG A 254 -8.72 10.81 -14.77
CA ARG A 254 -9.99 10.31 -14.23
C ARG A 254 -11.08 11.38 -14.14
N ASN A 255 -10.82 12.58 -14.65
CA ASN A 255 -11.75 13.73 -14.57
C ASN A 255 -12.16 14.11 -13.13
N ILE A 256 -11.29 13.85 -12.14
CA ILE A 256 -11.50 14.32 -10.77
C ILE A 256 -11.07 15.78 -10.72
N GLY A 257 -11.96 16.65 -10.20
CA GLY A 257 -11.73 18.09 -10.15
C GLY A 257 -10.60 18.46 -9.19
N LEU A 258 -9.76 19.40 -9.63
CA LEU A 258 -8.76 20.07 -8.80
C LEU A 258 -9.07 21.56 -8.75
N LEU A 259 -9.05 22.12 -7.54
CA LEU A 259 -9.15 23.58 -7.30
C LEU A 259 -7.75 24.12 -7.05
N GLY A 260 -7.45 25.28 -7.65
CA GLY A 260 -6.23 26.01 -7.38
C GLY A 260 -6.10 26.46 -5.93
N LEU A 261 -4.99 27.13 -5.61
CA LEU A 261 -4.79 27.72 -4.29
C LEU A 261 -5.78 28.85 -4.03
N SER A 262 -6.20 29.00 -2.78
CA SER A 262 -6.96 30.15 -2.28
C SER A 262 -6.37 30.57 -0.94
N ILE A 263 -5.99 31.83 -0.80
CA ILE A 263 -5.42 32.33 0.46
C ILE A 263 -6.43 32.23 1.61
N ASN A 264 -7.73 32.37 1.31
CA ASN A 264 -8.77 32.24 2.31
C ASN A 264 -9.22 30.81 2.59
N LYS A 265 -9.25 29.92 1.58
CA LYS A 265 -9.80 28.56 1.73
C LYS A 265 -8.72 27.50 2.00
N SER A 266 -7.56 27.56 1.31
CA SER A 266 -6.51 26.55 1.44
C SER A 266 -5.90 26.52 2.84
N THR A 267 -5.56 25.30 3.30
CA THR A 267 -4.90 25.06 4.59
C THR A 267 -3.51 24.47 4.37
N ASN A 268 -2.98 23.75 5.37
CA ASN A 268 -1.71 23.01 5.26
C ASN A 268 -1.86 21.69 4.50
N GLU A 269 -3.10 21.22 4.30
CA GLU A 269 -3.42 19.92 3.73
C GLU A 269 -4.40 20.06 2.56
N TYR A 270 -4.40 19.06 1.67
CA TYR A 270 -5.43 18.92 0.64
C TYR A 270 -6.80 18.74 1.28
N GLN A 271 -7.79 19.40 0.76
CA GLN A 271 -9.17 19.37 1.25
C GLN A 271 -10.15 19.05 0.12
N ILE A 272 -11.32 18.55 0.48
CA ILE A 272 -12.43 18.39 -0.47
C ILE A 272 -13.37 19.60 -0.31
N VAL A 273 -13.55 20.32 -1.39
CA VAL A 273 -14.46 21.48 -1.50
C VAL A 273 -15.24 21.35 -2.80
N ASP A 274 -16.56 21.37 -2.72
CA ASP A 274 -17.47 21.27 -3.88
C ASP A 274 -17.13 20.06 -4.79
N ASP A 275 -16.96 18.89 -4.20
CA ASP A 275 -16.58 17.63 -4.87
C ASP A 275 -15.27 17.71 -5.69
N LYS A 276 -14.35 18.58 -5.30
CA LYS A 276 -13.03 18.76 -5.91
C LYS A 276 -11.96 18.80 -4.83
N ILE A 277 -10.73 18.48 -5.21
CA ILE A 277 -9.58 18.55 -4.31
C ILE A 277 -8.96 19.94 -4.39
N LEU A 278 -9.00 20.68 -3.28
CA LEU A 278 -8.36 21.99 -3.11
C LEU A 278 -6.89 21.82 -2.75
N LEU A 279 -6.00 22.53 -3.43
CA LEU A 279 -4.57 22.49 -3.18
C LEU A 279 -4.21 23.18 -1.85
N PRO A 280 -3.27 22.64 -1.06
CA PRO A 280 -2.80 23.24 0.18
C PRO A 280 -1.78 24.34 -0.06
N LEU A 281 -1.70 25.30 0.87
CA LEU A 281 -0.68 26.37 0.82
C LEU A 281 0.74 25.83 0.90
N SER A 282 0.94 24.73 1.62
CA SER A 282 2.24 24.04 1.79
C SER A 282 2.83 23.45 0.51
N ILE A 283 2.08 23.38 -0.60
CA ILE A 283 2.61 22.96 -1.91
C ILE A 283 3.50 24.04 -2.54
N CYS A 284 3.33 25.30 -2.12
CA CYS A 284 4.15 26.40 -2.60
C CYS A 284 5.57 26.31 -2.04
N ARG A 285 6.54 26.58 -2.88
CA ARG A 285 7.93 26.69 -2.46
C ARG A 285 8.07 27.77 -1.40
N ASP A 286 8.93 27.58 -0.43
CA ASP A 286 9.20 28.50 0.66
C ASP A 286 8.01 28.76 1.62
N VAL A 287 6.91 28.00 1.49
CA VAL A 287 5.74 28.08 2.36
C VAL A 287 5.70 26.85 3.28
N GLY A 288 6.49 26.88 4.34
CA GLY A 288 6.50 25.82 5.35
C GLY A 288 5.32 25.95 6.35
N SER A 289 5.16 24.94 7.20
CA SER A 289 4.07 24.85 8.19
C SER A 289 3.97 26.08 9.09
N ALA A 290 5.09 26.69 9.48
CA ALA A 290 5.10 27.90 10.28
C ALA A 290 4.45 29.09 9.55
N ASN A 291 4.73 29.29 8.26
CA ASN A 291 4.08 30.32 7.47
C ASN A 291 2.58 30.02 7.27
N VAL A 292 2.23 28.76 7.06
CA VAL A 292 0.81 28.36 6.96
C VAL A 292 0.07 28.66 8.25
N SER A 293 0.63 28.36 9.42
CA SER A 293 0.01 28.68 10.72
C SER A 293 -0.25 30.19 10.87
N LYS A 294 0.72 31.04 10.51
CA LYS A 294 0.56 32.51 10.52
C LYS A 294 -0.55 32.97 9.58
N ILE A 295 -0.63 32.37 8.38
CA ILE A 295 -1.70 32.66 7.41
C ILE A 295 -3.07 32.26 7.97
N MET A 296 -3.17 31.09 8.59
CA MET A 296 -4.42 30.61 9.17
C MET A 296 -4.92 31.50 10.30
N GLU A 297 -4.03 32.00 11.14
CA GLU A 297 -4.37 32.96 12.21
C GLU A 297 -4.81 34.34 11.71
N ALA A 298 -4.29 34.77 10.55
CA ALA A 298 -4.57 36.10 10.00
C ALA A 298 -5.87 36.16 9.17
N LYS A 299 -6.45 35.01 8.83
CA LYS A 299 -7.72 34.95 8.04
C LYS A 299 -8.90 35.56 8.80
N PRO A 300 -9.96 36.05 8.12
CA PRO A 300 -10.13 36.16 6.67
C PRO A 300 -9.45 37.40 6.09
N PHE A 301 -9.23 37.38 4.76
CA PHE A 301 -8.70 38.47 3.99
C PHE A 301 -9.76 39.02 3.03
N SER A 302 -9.95 40.35 3.04
CA SER A 302 -10.97 41.05 2.21
C SER A 302 -10.44 41.52 0.85
N SER A 303 -9.12 41.70 0.74
CA SER A 303 -8.44 42.14 -0.47
C SER A 303 -6.98 41.70 -0.48
N TYR A 304 -6.30 41.83 -1.63
CA TYR A 304 -4.86 41.61 -1.73
C TYR A 304 -4.05 42.47 -0.76
N VAL A 305 -4.38 43.78 -0.67
CA VAL A 305 -3.66 44.69 0.23
C VAL A 305 -3.89 44.32 1.70
N ASP A 306 -5.14 44.06 2.09
CA ASP A 306 -5.47 43.58 3.45
C ASP A 306 -4.68 42.31 3.81
N ALA A 307 -4.63 41.35 2.88
CA ALA A 307 -3.87 40.14 3.09
C ALA A 307 -2.36 40.40 3.30
N ILE A 308 -1.73 41.18 2.42
CA ILE A 308 -0.29 41.47 2.56
C ILE A 308 0.00 42.24 3.85
N CYS A 309 -0.84 43.23 4.26
CA CYS A 309 -0.68 43.94 5.52
C CYS A 309 -0.73 42.99 6.72
N LYS A 310 -1.77 42.18 6.85
CA LYS A 310 -1.92 41.20 7.96
C LYS A 310 -0.80 40.16 7.99
N LEU A 311 -0.42 39.65 6.81
CA LEU A 311 0.64 38.62 6.71
C LEU A 311 2.04 39.22 7.01
N THR A 312 2.30 40.48 6.66
CA THR A 312 3.52 41.21 7.02
C THR A 312 3.59 41.42 8.52
N GLU A 313 2.49 41.82 9.17
CA GLU A 313 2.39 41.94 10.62
C GLU A 313 2.67 40.63 11.36
N LYS A 314 2.17 39.50 10.84
CA LYS A 314 2.46 38.16 11.35
C LYS A 314 3.88 37.66 11.04
N GLY A 315 4.68 38.44 10.32
CA GLY A 315 6.05 38.10 9.96
C GLY A 315 6.16 36.94 8.97
N VAL A 316 5.25 36.90 7.98
CA VAL A 316 5.40 36.02 6.81
C VAL A 316 6.42 36.65 5.87
N ASP A 317 7.44 35.91 5.49
CA ASP A 317 8.55 36.43 4.70
C ASP A 317 8.20 36.70 3.24
N ILE A 318 8.94 37.60 2.60
CA ILE A 318 8.69 38.00 1.19
C ILE A 318 8.83 36.86 0.20
N LYS A 319 9.66 35.84 0.48
CA LYS A 319 9.82 34.68 -0.41
C LYS A 319 8.55 33.85 -0.42
N ALA A 320 7.99 33.60 0.76
CA ALA A 320 6.72 32.90 0.90
C ALA A 320 5.58 33.66 0.21
N LEU A 321 5.46 34.99 0.42
CA LEU A 321 4.47 35.84 -0.24
C LEU A 321 4.61 35.80 -1.77
N THR A 322 5.83 35.89 -2.28
CA THR A 322 6.13 35.79 -3.71
C THR A 322 5.70 34.44 -4.29
N SER A 323 6.00 33.35 -3.58
CA SER A 323 5.62 32.01 -3.98
C SER A 323 4.10 31.80 -3.98
N LEU A 324 3.39 32.36 -3.01
CA LEU A 324 1.93 32.32 -2.94
C LEU A 324 1.28 33.09 -4.08
N ILE A 325 1.82 34.27 -4.44
CA ILE A 325 1.36 35.04 -5.59
C ILE A 325 1.57 34.27 -6.89
N ALA A 326 2.78 33.74 -7.10
CA ALA A 326 3.11 32.95 -8.28
C ALA A 326 2.24 31.68 -8.39
N GLY A 327 1.97 31.04 -7.26
CA GLY A 327 1.09 29.87 -7.15
C GLY A 327 -0.40 30.16 -7.35
N GLY A 328 -0.80 31.43 -7.34
CA GLY A 328 -2.19 31.86 -7.57
C GLY A 328 -3.06 31.89 -6.32
N ALA A 329 -2.47 31.88 -5.11
CA ALA A 329 -3.23 31.91 -3.88
C ALA A 329 -4.11 33.16 -3.70
N PHE A 330 -3.79 34.27 -4.39
CA PHE A 330 -4.50 35.54 -4.34
C PHE A 330 -5.38 35.82 -5.57
N ASP A 331 -5.53 34.84 -6.48
CA ASP A 331 -6.32 35.03 -7.73
C ASP A 331 -7.78 35.35 -7.45
N GLU A 332 -8.32 34.97 -6.30
CA GLU A 332 -9.69 35.27 -5.84
C GLU A 332 -9.98 36.79 -5.72
N PHE A 333 -8.96 37.64 -5.64
CA PHE A 333 -9.11 39.07 -5.58
C PHE A 333 -9.16 39.76 -6.96
N GLY A 334 -9.08 38.99 -8.06
CA GLY A 334 -9.27 39.50 -9.41
C GLY A 334 -8.12 40.34 -9.98
N LEU A 335 -6.96 40.40 -9.29
CA LEU A 335 -5.75 41.08 -9.76
C LEU A 335 -4.82 40.14 -10.52
N SER A 336 -4.09 40.65 -11.53
CA SER A 336 -3.10 39.85 -12.21
C SER A 336 -1.92 39.51 -11.28
N ARG A 337 -1.44 38.29 -11.32
CA ARG A 337 -0.27 37.83 -10.53
C ARG A 337 0.96 38.72 -10.79
N TYR A 338 1.14 39.18 -12.04
CA TYR A 338 2.21 40.10 -12.41
C TYR A 338 2.09 41.41 -11.65
N SER A 339 0.90 42.07 -11.66
CA SER A 339 0.68 43.31 -10.95
C SER A 339 0.87 43.16 -9.44
N MET A 340 0.40 42.05 -8.86
CA MET A 340 0.60 41.74 -7.45
C MET A 340 2.07 41.59 -7.09
N ALA A 341 2.83 40.82 -7.87
CA ALA A 341 4.25 40.61 -7.66
C ALA A 341 5.08 41.89 -7.82
N LEU A 342 4.79 42.69 -8.84
CA LEU A 342 5.48 43.98 -9.11
C LEU A 342 5.32 44.99 -7.97
N ASN A 343 4.16 45.01 -7.35
CA ASN A 343 3.84 45.96 -6.29
C ASN A 343 4.00 45.43 -4.88
N LEU A 344 4.43 44.15 -4.70
CA LEU A 344 4.55 43.49 -3.39
C LEU A 344 5.39 44.30 -2.41
N SER A 345 6.58 44.77 -2.83
CA SER A 345 7.48 45.55 -1.95
C SER A 345 6.86 46.87 -1.50
N ARG A 346 6.07 47.54 -2.38
CA ARG A 346 5.38 48.79 -2.02
C ARG A 346 4.29 48.53 -0.99
N VAL A 347 3.52 47.44 -1.14
CA VAL A 347 2.46 47.09 -0.15
C VAL A 347 3.08 46.71 1.19
N ILE A 348 4.21 46.00 1.19
CA ILE A 348 4.95 45.69 2.43
C ILE A 348 5.45 46.97 3.11
N GLN A 349 6.00 47.94 2.36
CA GLN A 349 6.43 49.23 2.92
C GLN A 349 5.24 49.97 3.53
N TYR A 350 4.09 50.00 2.84
CA TYR A 350 2.85 50.56 3.36
C TYR A 350 2.43 49.88 4.68
N ALA A 351 2.42 48.52 4.71
CA ALA A 351 2.10 47.76 5.92
C ALA A 351 2.99 48.15 7.11
N ASN A 352 4.31 48.23 6.89
CA ASN A 352 5.27 48.58 7.93
C ASN A 352 5.12 50.00 8.44
N SER A 353 4.67 50.95 7.57
CA SER A 353 4.43 52.34 7.98
C SER A 353 3.14 52.53 8.76
N THR A 354 2.15 51.66 8.53
CA THR A 354 0.85 51.73 9.23
C THR A 354 0.83 50.96 10.55
N ASN A 355 1.65 49.91 10.71
CA ASN A 355 1.74 49.12 11.95
C ASN A 355 2.36 49.91 13.15
N GLY A 356 2.86 51.12 12.97
CA GLY A 356 3.32 52.00 14.01
C GLY A 356 2.34 53.09 14.45
N LEU A 357 1.15 53.09 13.86
CA LEU A 357 0.13 54.14 14.08
C LEU A 357 -1.10 53.66 14.86
N ASN A 358 -1.15 52.37 15.30
CA ASN A 358 -2.24 51.83 16.13
C ASN A 358 -1.83 51.55 17.53
#